data_da104123f3520724e83365cf173bd9e1
#
_entry.id   da104123f3520724e83365cf173bd9e1
#
_cell.length_a   1.000
_cell.length_b   1.000
_cell.length_c   1.000
_cell.angle_alpha   90.00
_cell.angle_beta   90.00
_cell.angle_gamma   90.00
#
_symmetry.space_group_name_H-M   'P 1'
#
loop_
_entity.id
_entity.type
_entity.pdbx_description
1 polymer ?
#
loop_
_entity_poly.entity_id
_entity_poly.type
_entity_poly.pdbx_seq_one_letter_code
_entity_poly.pdbx_strand_id
1 'polypeptide(L)'
;MRLATLNLLNGMSLKDGTVSPQRLADAVTALRADVVGLQEVDRFQPRSHSADLTAQVADAMGTPHWRFVPALMGTPGGTWRAAVDDDAESTAAAYGIGLVSRWPVLRWHVTRLAASPVRSPVMIPGTKQLIWLQDEPRVGLAAVVETPAGAMTIATTHLSFVPLWNGKQLRTLTADLATLPGPRVLLGDLNMPPPFPRLLSGWRALAKAPTYPAWDPKIQLDHVLGSGELPAVTAVESPELALSDHRGLLVELAC
;
A
#
# COMPACT_ATOMS: atom_id res chain seq x y z
N MET A 1 10.04 -16.72 1.41
CA MET A 1 8.80 -15.95 1.44
C MET A 1 9.03 -14.57 0.82
N ARG A 2 8.28 -14.20 -0.23
CA ARG A 2 8.42 -12.90 -0.92
C ARG A 2 7.24 -11.98 -0.60
N LEU A 3 7.52 -10.83 -0.01
CA LEU A 3 6.53 -9.81 0.34
C LEU A 3 6.77 -8.58 -0.53
N ALA A 4 5.71 -8.00 -1.07
CA ALA A 4 5.81 -6.80 -1.90
C ALA A 4 4.85 -5.70 -1.44
N THR A 5 5.25 -4.45 -1.64
CA THR A 5 4.36 -3.29 -1.61
C THR A 5 4.40 -2.58 -2.95
N LEU A 6 3.26 -2.09 -3.39
CA LEU A 6 3.11 -1.41 -4.67
C LEU A 6 2.03 -0.33 -4.58
N ASN A 7 2.45 0.93 -4.68
CA ASN A 7 1.54 2.03 -4.98
C ASN A 7 1.14 1.91 -6.46
N LEU A 8 -0.16 1.75 -6.76
CA LEU A 8 -0.65 1.47 -8.11
C LEU A 8 -0.82 2.72 -8.98
N LEU A 9 -0.89 3.91 -8.39
CA LEU A 9 -1.37 5.12 -9.09
C LEU A 9 -2.66 4.79 -9.90
N ASN A 10 -3.65 4.19 -9.23
CA ASN A 10 -4.89 3.67 -9.84
C ASN A 10 -4.70 2.76 -11.09
N GLY A 11 -3.57 2.11 -11.24
CA GLY A 11 -3.24 1.25 -12.38
C GLY A 11 -2.75 2.00 -13.62
N MET A 12 -2.54 3.30 -13.52
CA MET A 12 -2.15 4.16 -14.64
C MET A 12 -0.67 4.00 -14.98
N SER A 13 -0.36 3.99 -16.27
CA SER A 13 1.00 4.13 -16.78
C SER A 13 1.31 5.58 -17.10
N LEU A 14 2.46 6.06 -16.65
CA LEU A 14 2.93 7.41 -16.98
C LEU A 14 3.38 7.56 -18.44
N LYS A 15 3.60 6.44 -19.16
CA LYS A 15 4.04 6.47 -20.57
C LYS A 15 2.94 6.92 -21.53
N ASP A 16 1.69 6.55 -21.22
CA ASP A 16 0.55 6.79 -22.11
C ASP A 16 -0.70 7.34 -21.38
N GLY A 17 -0.63 7.50 -20.05
CA GLY A 17 -1.74 7.99 -19.24
C GLY A 17 -2.93 7.03 -19.15
N THR A 18 -2.76 5.76 -19.53
CA THR A 18 -3.85 4.78 -19.58
C THR A 18 -3.76 3.72 -18.49
N VAL A 19 -4.92 3.18 -18.14
CA VAL A 19 -5.07 2.00 -17.28
C VAL A 19 -5.25 0.77 -18.16
N SER A 20 -4.53 -0.32 -17.90
CA SER A 20 -4.62 -1.57 -18.64
C SER A 20 -4.63 -2.77 -17.69
N PRO A 21 -5.69 -3.60 -17.71
CA PRO A 21 -5.75 -4.82 -16.92
C PRO A 21 -4.58 -5.77 -17.19
N GLN A 22 -4.17 -5.91 -18.46
CA GLN A 22 -3.05 -6.77 -18.83
C GLN A 22 -1.73 -6.25 -18.25
N ARG A 23 -1.50 -4.93 -18.29
CA ARG A 23 -0.30 -4.30 -17.72
C ARG A 23 -0.23 -4.50 -16.21
N LEU A 24 -1.38 -4.40 -15.52
CA LEU A 24 -1.47 -4.68 -14.08
C LEU A 24 -1.14 -6.14 -13.79
N ALA A 25 -1.73 -7.07 -14.53
CA ALA A 25 -1.46 -8.51 -14.38
C ALA A 25 0.01 -8.85 -14.62
N ASP A 26 0.62 -8.31 -15.69
CA ASP A 26 2.03 -8.54 -16.02
C ASP A 26 2.94 -7.99 -14.91
N ALA A 27 2.67 -6.78 -14.42
CA ALA A 27 3.43 -6.14 -13.34
C ALA A 27 3.38 -6.97 -12.05
N VAL A 28 2.20 -7.43 -11.64
CA VAL A 28 2.02 -8.24 -10.42
C VAL A 28 2.67 -9.62 -10.57
N THR A 29 2.52 -10.27 -11.74
CA THR A 29 3.13 -11.57 -12.02
C THR A 29 4.67 -11.48 -11.98
N ALA A 30 5.24 -10.38 -12.51
CA ALA A 30 6.68 -10.14 -12.49
C ALA A 30 7.26 -10.03 -11.05
N LEU A 31 6.48 -9.55 -10.08
CA LEU A 31 6.91 -9.49 -8.68
C LEU A 31 7.13 -10.88 -8.07
N ARG A 32 6.43 -11.91 -8.53
CA ARG A 32 6.46 -13.28 -7.97
C ARG A 32 6.31 -13.27 -6.46
N ALA A 33 5.50 -12.35 -5.92
CA ALA A 33 5.30 -12.20 -4.49
C ALA A 33 4.28 -13.21 -3.96
N ASP A 34 4.46 -13.60 -2.71
CA ASP A 34 3.50 -14.43 -1.98
C ASP A 34 2.40 -13.59 -1.35
N VAL A 35 2.75 -12.37 -0.90
CA VAL A 35 1.80 -11.37 -0.39
C VAL A 35 2.12 -10.01 -0.98
N VAL A 36 1.09 -9.30 -1.43
CA VAL A 36 1.21 -7.95 -2.01
C VAL A 36 0.30 -6.98 -1.28
N GLY A 37 0.88 -5.91 -0.73
CA GLY A 37 0.16 -4.75 -0.23
C GLY A 37 0.05 -3.69 -1.32
N LEU A 38 -1.16 -3.21 -1.56
CA LEU A 38 -1.47 -2.29 -2.64
C LEU A 38 -1.93 -0.95 -2.07
N GLN A 39 -1.43 0.15 -2.64
CA GLN A 39 -1.84 1.50 -2.34
C GLN A 39 -2.40 2.17 -3.60
N GLU A 40 -3.14 3.25 -3.44
CA GLU A 40 -3.82 3.97 -4.53
C GLU A 40 -4.68 3.07 -5.41
N VAL A 41 -5.48 2.25 -4.76
CA VAL A 41 -6.34 1.26 -5.41
C VAL A 41 -7.71 1.86 -5.69
N ASP A 42 -8.08 1.88 -6.97
CA ASP A 42 -9.44 2.18 -7.41
C ASP A 42 -10.32 0.93 -7.30
N ARG A 43 -11.58 1.14 -6.87
CA ARG A 43 -12.66 0.18 -7.03
C ARG A 43 -13.87 0.88 -7.66
N PHE A 44 -14.30 0.39 -8.81
CA PHE A 44 -15.43 0.90 -9.61
C PHE A 44 -15.32 2.36 -10.06
N GLN A 45 -14.08 2.90 -10.13
CA GLN A 45 -13.85 4.25 -10.65
C GLN A 45 -13.92 4.28 -12.19
N PRO A 46 -14.57 5.30 -12.78
CA PRO A 46 -14.63 5.42 -14.25
C PRO A 46 -13.23 5.48 -14.91
N ARG A 47 -12.27 6.15 -14.27
CA ARG A 47 -10.88 6.28 -14.77
C ARG A 47 -10.13 4.96 -14.87
N SER A 48 -10.56 3.95 -14.13
CA SER A 48 -10.01 2.59 -14.14
C SER A 48 -11.03 1.57 -14.69
N HIS A 49 -11.86 2.00 -15.67
CA HIS A 49 -12.85 1.17 -16.36
C HIS A 49 -13.87 0.49 -15.45
N SER A 50 -14.20 1.12 -14.32
CA SER A 50 -15.09 0.58 -13.28
C SER A 50 -14.67 -0.81 -12.76
N ALA A 51 -13.37 -1.10 -12.80
CA ALA A 51 -12.83 -2.35 -12.30
C ALA A 51 -12.63 -2.33 -10.78
N ASP A 52 -12.56 -3.51 -10.17
CA ASP A 52 -11.95 -3.73 -8.85
C ASP A 52 -10.49 -4.13 -9.08
N LEU A 53 -9.56 -3.20 -8.86
CA LEU A 53 -8.14 -3.45 -9.13
C LEU A 53 -7.54 -4.47 -8.16
N THR A 54 -8.06 -4.59 -6.92
CA THR A 54 -7.58 -5.63 -5.99
C THR A 54 -7.99 -7.01 -6.46
N ALA A 55 -9.22 -7.16 -6.96
CA ALA A 55 -9.69 -8.42 -7.54
C ALA A 55 -8.83 -8.82 -8.75
N GLN A 56 -8.51 -7.88 -9.65
CA GLN A 56 -7.64 -8.15 -10.80
C GLN A 56 -6.23 -8.61 -10.38
N VAL A 57 -5.68 -8.03 -9.31
CA VAL A 57 -4.40 -8.50 -8.74
C VAL A 57 -4.53 -9.90 -8.17
N ALA A 58 -5.61 -10.20 -7.47
CA ALA A 58 -5.86 -11.53 -6.91
C ALA A 58 -6.02 -12.59 -8.01
N ASP A 59 -6.72 -12.26 -9.09
CA ASP A 59 -6.86 -13.12 -10.27
C ASP A 59 -5.50 -13.40 -10.92
N ALA A 60 -4.67 -12.35 -11.09
CA ALA A 60 -3.32 -12.49 -11.64
C ALA A 60 -2.39 -13.34 -10.74
N MET A 61 -2.59 -13.31 -9.43
CA MET A 61 -1.87 -14.14 -8.47
C MET A 61 -2.46 -15.55 -8.32
N GLY A 62 -3.65 -15.81 -8.87
CA GLY A 62 -4.36 -17.09 -8.78
C GLY A 62 -4.81 -17.44 -7.37
N THR A 63 -5.30 -16.47 -6.59
CA THR A 63 -5.67 -16.66 -5.18
C THR A 63 -7.04 -16.08 -4.82
N PRO A 64 -7.83 -16.74 -3.94
CA PRO A 64 -9.06 -16.18 -3.40
C PRO A 64 -8.84 -15.34 -2.13
N HIS A 65 -7.62 -15.24 -1.62
CA HIS A 65 -7.34 -14.61 -0.33
C HIS A 65 -6.93 -13.14 -0.52
N TRP A 66 -7.93 -12.27 -0.64
CA TRP A 66 -7.69 -10.85 -0.80
C TRP A 66 -8.79 -10.01 -0.14
N ARG A 67 -8.48 -8.75 0.12
CA ARG A 67 -9.43 -7.75 0.59
C ARG A 67 -9.06 -6.37 0.08
N PHE A 68 -10.06 -5.62 -0.37
CA PHE A 68 -10.01 -4.18 -0.58
C PHE A 68 -10.66 -3.48 0.61
N VAL A 69 -10.08 -2.36 1.06
CA VAL A 69 -10.70 -1.49 2.07
C VAL A 69 -10.70 -0.05 1.56
N PRO A 70 -11.89 0.57 1.42
CA PRO A 70 -11.97 1.96 1.02
C PRO A 70 -11.48 2.89 2.13
N ALA A 71 -10.65 3.86 1.77
CA ALA A 71 -10.33 5.01 2.59
C ALA A 71 -11.36 6.12 2.38
N LEU A 72 -11.83 6.27 1.13
CA LEU A 72 -12.91 7.19 0.77
C LEU A 72 -13.88 6.56 -0.22
N MET A 73 -15.13 7.06 -0.20
CA MET A 73 -16.17 6.80 -1.19
C MET A 73 -16.33 8.01 -2.10
N GLY A 74 -16.41 7.78 -3.41
CA GLY A 74 -16.38 8.81 -4.44
C GLY A 74 -15.01 8.87 -5.13
N THR A 75 -14.67 10.00 -5.75
CA THR A 75 -13.49 10.14 -6.61
C THR A 75 -12.45 11.06 -5.96
N PRO A 76 -11.20 10.60 -5.76
CA PRO A 76 -10.10 11.43 -5.29
C PRO A 76 -9.93 12.70 -6.15
N GLY A 77 -9.75 13.84 -5.51
CA GLY A 77 -9.67 15.14 -6.20
C GLY A 77 -11.00 15.70 -6.71
N GLY A 78 -12.09 14.93 -6.60
CA GLY A 78 -13.47 15.34 -6.92
C GLY A 78 -14.35 15.36 -5.68
N THR A 79 -15.57 14.84 -5.82
CA THR A 79 -16.50 14.70 -4.69
C THR A 79 -16.28 13.35 -4.00
N TRP A 80 -16.00 13.39 -2.71
CA TRP A 80 -15.82 12.20 -1.89
C TRP A 80 -16.24 12.44 -0.43
N ARG A 81 -16.44 11.35 0.29
CA ARG A 81 -16.56 11.32 1.77
C ARG A 81 -15.63 10.26 2.35
N ALA A 82 -15.29 10.37 3.62
CA ALA A 82 -14.61 9.30 4.33
C ALA A 82 -15.43 8.01 4.28
N ALA A 83 -14.76 6.89 4.04
CA ALA A 83 -15.41 5.59 4.10
C ALA A 83 -15.61 5.15 5.55
N VAL A 84 -16.69 4.39 5.79
CA VAL A 84 -17.03 3.71 7.04
C VAL A 84 -17.01 2.19 6.83
N ASP A 85 -17.17 1.42 7.88
CA ASP A 85 -17.03 -0.05 7.77
C ASP A 85 -18.10 -0.69 6.88
N ASP A 86 -19.31 -0.14 6.87
CA ASP A 86 -20.42 -0.59 6.02
C ASP A 86 -20.17 -0.38 4.51
N ASP A 87 -19.20 0.46 4.15
CA ASP A 87 -18.83 0.68 2.74
C ASP A 87 -18.00 -0.46 2.13
N ALA A 88 -17.55 -1.43 2.91
CA ALA A 88 -16.70 -2.52 2.43
C ALA A 88 -17.35 -3.31 1.28
N GLU A 89 -18.65 -3.52 1.33
CA GLU A 89 -19.45 -4.24 0.33
C GLU A 89 -20.14 -3.34 -0.70
N SER A 90 -19.88 -2.02 -0.67
CA SER A 90 -20.51 -1.06 -1.58
C SER A 90 -20.03 -1.29 -3.02
N THR A 91 -20.95 -1.15 -3.97
CA THR A 91 -20.68 -1.13 -5.42
C THR A 91 -20.44 0.27 -5.98
N ALA A 92 -20.50 1.30 -5.14
CA ALA A 92 -20.18 2.66 -5.53
C ALA A 92 -18.67 2.85 -5.71
N ALA A 93 -18.31 3.86 -6.52
CA ALA A 93 -16.91 4.22 -6.74
C ALA A 93 -16.20 4.52 -5.43
N ALA A 94 -15.05 3.88 -5.23
CA ALA A 94 -14.25 3.96 -4.02
C ALA A 94 -12.74 4.00 -4.34
N TYR A 95 -11.96 4.50 -3.39
CA TYR A 95 -10.51 4.53 -3.46
C TYR A 95 -9.92 4.15 -2.10
N GLY A 96 -8.88 3.34 -2.12
CA GLY A 96 -8.32 2.82 -0.87
C GLY A 96 -7.05 2.00 -1.06
N ILE A 97 -6.99 0.91 -0.30
CA ILE A 97 -5.87 -0.03 -0.30
C ILE A 97 -6.34 -1.46 -0.45
N GLY A 98 -5.46 -2.34 -0.93
CA GLY A 98 -5.70 -3.77 -1.05
C GLY A 98 -4.60 -4.60 -0.43
N LEU A 99 -4.93 -5.81 -0.01
CA LEU A 99 -3.98 -6.83 0.38
C LEU A 99 -4.37 -8.15 -0.27
N VAL A 100 -3.40 -8.79 -0.93
CA VAL A 100 -3.57 -10.07 -1.62
C VAL A 100 -2.54 -11.06 -1.09
N SER A 101 -2.96 -12.28 -0.75
CA SER A 101 -2.10 -13.33 -0.21
C SER A 101 -2.29 -14.64 -0.97
N ARG A 102 -1.21 -15.35 -1.28
CA ARG A 102 -1.28 -16.73 -1.77
C ARG A 102 -1.68 -17.72 -0.69
N TRP A 103 -1.47 -17.35 0.57
CA TRP A 103 -1.77 -18.21 1.70
C TRP A 103 -3.10 -17.85 2.36
N PRO A 104 -3.73 -18.79 3.04
CA PRO A 104 -4.98 -18.56 3.74
C PRO A 104 -4.89 -17.41 4.75
N VAL A 105 -5.94 -16.61 4.78
CA VAL A 105 -6.09 -15.53 5.76
C VAL A 105 -7.04 -15.99 6.86
N LEU A 106 -6.53 -16.08 8.08
CA LEU A 106 -7.27 -16.49 9.27
C LEU A 106 -8.15 -15.38 9.82
N ARG A 107 -7.69 -14.12 9.69
CA ARG A 107 -8.39 -12.95 10.22
C ARG A 107 -7.97 -11.70 9.46
N TRP A 108 -8.95 -10.84 9.16
CA TRP A 108 -8.75 -9.47 8.69
C TRP A 108 -8.93 -8.47 9.82
N HIS A 109 -8.17 -7.37 9.78
CA HIS A 109 -8.29 -6.26 10.72
C HIS A 109 -8.10 -4.94 9.98
N VAL A 110 -8.91 -3.94 10.32
CA VAL A 110 -8.92 -2.62 9.67
C VAL A 110 -8.70 -1.53 10.71
N THR A 111 -7.78 -0.62 10.45
CA THR A 111 -7.50 0.56 11.26
C THR A 111 -7.85 1.82 10.48
N ARG A 112 -8.83 2.60 10.92
CA ARG A 112 -9.18 3.90 10.31
C ARG A 112 -8.25 4.99 10.83
N LEU A 113 -7.69 5.79 9.92
CA LEU A 113 -6.74 6.86 10.21
C LEU A 113 -7.30 8.20 9.69
N ALA A 114 -7.50 9.15 10.59
CA ALA A 114 -8.05 10.46 10.21
C ALA A 114 -7.11 11.21 9.25
N ALA A 115 -7.70 11.96 8.33
CA ALA A 115 -7.00 12.93 7.50
C ALA A 115 -6.39 14.06 8.34
N SER A 116 -5.34 14.71 7.81
CA SER A 116 -4.83 15.95 8.39
C SER A 116 -5.91 17.05 8.31
N PRO A 117 -6.13 17.81 9.38
CA PRO A 117 -7.09 18.91 9.35
C PRO A 117 -6.60 20.12 8.55
N VAL A 118 -5.32 20.13 8.16
CA VAL A 118 -4.71 21.23 7.43
C VAL A 118 -4.39 20.84 6.00
N ARG A 119 -4.54 21.79 5.06
CA ARG A 119 -4.05 21.65 3.70
C ARG A 119 -2.53 21.69 3.69
N SER A 120 -1.91 20.97 2.80
CA SER A 120 -0.45 20.95 2.65
C SER A 120 -0.06 21.25 1.21
N PRO A 121 1.03 22.02 1.00
CA PRO A 121 1.56 22.23 -0.33
C PRO A 121 2.19 20.93 -0.86
N VAL A 122 1.85 20.57 -2.08
CA VAL A 122 2.44 19.45 -2.81
C VAL A 122 3.03 19.99 -4.10
N MET A 123 4.27 19.62 -4.39
CA MET A 123 4.90 19.93 -5.67
C MET A 123 4.47 18.92 -6.71
N ILE A 124 3.93 19.39 -7.83
CA ILE A 124 3.57 18.50 -8.94
C ILE A 124 4.86 17.93 -9.54
N PRO A 125 5.04 16.60 -9.59
CA PRO A 125 6.24 15.97 -10.15
C PRO A 125 6.54 16.46 -11.57
N GLY A 126 7.82 16.78 -11.84
CA GLY A 126 8.26 17.29 -13.14
C GLY A 126 7.93 18.76 -13.41
N THR A 127 7.33 19.48 -12.46
CA THR A 127 7.02 20.90 -12.55
C THR A 127 7.60 21.68 -11.37
N LYS A 128 7.50 23.04 -11.42
CA LYS A 128 7.79 23.91 -10.27
C LYS A 128 6.51 24.42 -9.59
N GLN A 129 5.35 23.81 -9.91
CA GLN A 129 4.07 24.25 -9.39
C GLN A 129 3.78 23.62 -8.04
N LEU A 130 3.43 24.46 -7.06
CA LEU A 130 2.90 24.04 -5.77
C LEU A 130 1.38 24.16 -5.80
N ILE A 131 0.70 23.09 -5.43
CA ILE A 131 -0.74 23.07 -5.22
C ILE A 131 -1.05 22.78 -3.75
N TRP A 132 -2.11 23.39 -3.22
CA TRP A 132 -2.56 23.14 -1.86
C TRP A 132 -3.61 22.05 -1.87
N LEU A 133 -3.26 20.88 -1.40
CA LEU A 133 -4.18 19.75 -1.33
C LEU A 133 -4.75 19.59 0.09
N GLN A 134 -6.03 19.27 0.14
CA GLN A 134 -6.64 18.73 1.33
C GLN A 134 -6.21 17.26 1.46
N ASP A 135 -5.80 16.88 2.67
CA ASP A 135 -5.48 15.49 2.95
C ASP A 135 -6.74 14.62 2.93
N GLU A 136 -6.54 13.36 2.66
CA GLU A 136 -7.60 12.35 2.59
C GLU A 136 -7.54 11.43 3.81
N PRO A 137 -8.68 10.84 4.24
CA PRO A 137 -8.64 9.79 5.25
C PRO A 137 -7.80 8.62 4.76
N ARG A 138 -7.13 7.95 5.70
CA ARG A 138 -6.27 6.81 5.41
C ARG A 138 -6.76 5.57 6.14
N VAL A 139 -6.24 4.44 5.77
CA VAL A 139 -6.62 3.16 6.36
C VAL A 139 -5.42 2.23 6.41
N GLY A 140 -5.33 1.42 7.44
CA GLY A 140 -4.47 0.25 7.53
C GLY A 140 -5.31 -1.02 7.37
N LEU A 141 -4.85 -1.95 6.57
CA LEU A 141 -5.45 -3.27 6.40
C LEU A 141 -4.44 -4.34 6.80
N ALA A 142 -4.78 -5.16 7.78
CA ALA A 142 -3.97 -6.27 8.22
C ALA A 142 -4.66 -7.61 8.01
N ALA A 143 -3.87 -8.62 7.70
CA ALA A 143 -4.25 -10.02 7.62
C ALA A 143 -3.38 -10.85 8.57
N VAL A 144 -3.99 -11.71 9.37
CA VAL A 144 -3.27 -12.82 10.01
C VAL A 144 -3.22 -13.94 8.98
N VAL A 145 -2.05 -14.20 8.43
CA VAL A 145 -1.82 -15.11 7.32
C VAL A 145 -1.18 -16.39 7.83
N GLU A 146 -1.66 -17.53 7.37
CA GLU A 146 -1.07 -18.85 7.66
C GLU A 146 0.07 -19.13 6.67
N THR A 147 1.29 -18.75 7.05
CA THR A 147 2.47 -18.96 6.20
C THR A 147 3.13 -20.31 6.47
N PRO A 148 4.00 -20.82 5.58
CA PRO A 148 4.78 -22.03 5.86
C PRO A 148 5.66 -21.94 7.12
N ALA A 149 5.99 -20.74 7.58
CA ALA A 149 6.75 -20.48 8.81
C ALA A 149 5.86 -20.28 10.05
N GLY A 150 4.54 -20.49 9.94
CA GLY A 150 3.55 -20.23 10.97
C GLY A 150 2.71 -18.97 10.72
N ALA A 151 1.81 -18.68 11.64
CA ALA A 151 0.94 -17.51 11.52
C ALA A 151 1.74 -16.21 11.65
N MET A 152 1.47 -15.26 10.76
CA MET A 152 2.12 -13.95 10.72
C MET A 152 1.08 -12.86 10.43
N THR A 153 1.19 -11.71 11.07
CA THR A 153 0.40 -10.54 10.71
C THR A 153 1.12 -9.75 9.63
N ILE A 154 0.48 -9.60 8.47
CA ILE A 154 0.97 -8.78 7.36
C ILE A 154 -0.05 -7.67 7.13
N ALA A 155 0.41 -6.42 7.16
CA ALA A 155 -0.43 -5.24 7.00
C ALA A 155 0.04 -4.38 5.84
N THR A 156 -0.89 -3.62 5.25
CA THR A 156 -0.59 -2.58 4.27
C THR A 156 -1.27 -1.27 4.65
N THR A 157 -0.68 -0.15 4.22
CA THR A 157 -1.23 1.19 4.41
C THR A 157 -0.71 2.16 3.36
N HIS A 158 -1.43 3.26 3.17
CA HIS A 158 -0.95 4.46 2.49
C HIS A 158 -1.15 5.64 3.43
N LEU A 159 -0.07 6.19 3.98
CA LEU A 159 -0.16 7.27 4.96
C LEU A 159 -0.27 8.64 4.28
N SER A 160 -0.67 9.63 5.06
CA SER A 160 -0.75 11.02 4.63
C SER A 160 0.57 11.53 4.07
N PHE A 161 0.50 12.37 3.04
CA PHE A 161 1.66 13.11 2.54
C PHE A 161 2.02 14.33 3.42
N VAL A 162 1.18 14.66 4.42
CA VAL A 162 1.42 15.80 5.31
C VAL A 162 2.47 15.44 6.36
N PRO A 163 3.63 16.14 6.41
CA PRO A 163 4.67 15.87 7.38
C PRO A 163 4.15 15.96 8.82
N LEU A 164 4.71 15.15 9.71
CA LEU A 164 4.33 14.94 11.10
C LEU A 164 2.97 14.23 11.26
N TRP A 165 1.99 14.47 10.37
CA TRP A 165 0.71 13.76 10.42
C TRP A 165 0.86 12.30 10.01
N ASN A 166 1.65 12.01 8.96
CA ASN A 166 2.05 10.65 8.62
C ASN A 166 2.73 9.93 9.79
N GLY A 167 3.57 10.64 10.55
CA GLY A 167 4.20 10.08 11.76
C GLY A 167 3.21 9.76 12.88
N LYS A 168 2.18 10.61 13.07
CA LYS A 168 1.08 10.33 14.00
C LYS A 168 0.28 9.10 13.54
N GLN A 169 -0.08 9.05 12.25
CA GLN A 169 -0.79 7.91 11.66
C GLN A 169 0.01 6.61 11.81
N LEU A 170 1.33 6.64 11.54
CA LEU A 170 2.19 5.48 11.70
C LEU A 170 2.20 4.95 13.14
N ARG A 171 2.33 5.84 14.14
CA ARG A 171 2.31 5.44 15.55
C ARG A 171 0.96 4.83 15.95
N THR A 172 -0.14 5.44 15.51
CA THR A 172 -1.49 4.92 15.74
C THR A 172 -1.64 3.52 15.15
N LEU A 173 -1.24 3.35 13.88
CA LEU A 173 -1.34 2.07 13.18
C LEU A 173 -0.47 1.00 13.84
N THR A 174 0.79 1.30 14.15
CA THR A 174 1.69 0.29 14.75
C THR A 174 1.31 -0.09 16.17
N ALA A 175 0.72 0.83 16.93
CA ALA A 175 0.14 0.52 18.26
C ALA A 175 -1.07 -0.41 18.14
N ASP A 176 -1.94 -0.19 17.15
CA ASP A 176 -3.09 -1.04 16.89
C ASP A 176 -2.64 -2.43 16.39
N LEU A 177 -1.72 -2.49 15.43
CA LEU A 177 -1.15 -3.74 14.95
C LEU A 177 -0.43 -4.55 16.04
N ALA A 178 0.10 -3.90 17.09
CA ALA A 178 0.73 -4.58 18.21
C ALA A 178 -0.25 -5.46 19.01
N THR A 179 -1.56 -5.24 18.88
CA THR A 179 -2.60 -6.07 19.50
C THR A 179 -2.85 -7.39 18.75
N LEU A 180 -2.35 -7.52 17.53
CA LEU A 180 -2.51 -8.71 16.69
C LEU A 180 -1.36 -9.70 16.95
N PRO A 181 -1.52 -10.99 16.58
CA PRO A 181 -0.45 -11.99 16.71
C PRO A 181 0.84 -11.57 16.00
N GLY A 182 2.00 -11.87 16.59
CA GLY A 182 3.30 -11.70 15.95
C GLY A 182 3.79 -13.01 15.30
N PRO A 183 4.86 -12.93 14.48
CA PRO A 183 5.57 -11.73 14.05
C PRO A 183 4.73 -10.87 13.09
N ARG A 184 5.14 -9.59 12.92
CA ARG A 184 4.35 -8.63 12.14
C ARG A 184 5.19 -7.95 11.07
N VAL A 185 4.59 -7.73 9.88
CA VAL A 185 5.18 -6.95 8.80
C VAL A 185 4.20 -5.87 8.36
N LEU A 186 4.67 -4.64 8.22
CA LEU A 186 3.93 -3.53 7.64
C LEU A 186 4.55 -3.16 6.29
N LEU A 187 3.74 -3.22 5.25
CA LEU A 187 4.01 -2.84 3.88
C LEU A 187 3.34 -1.49 3.58
N GLY A 188 3.92 -0.66 2.73
CA GLY A 188 3.15 0.49 2.25
C GLY A 188 3.97 1.71 1.88
N ASP A 189 3.28 2.62 1.21
CA ASP A 189 3.72 3.98 1.00
C ASP A 189 3.47 4.78 2.29
N LEU A 190 4.55 5.06 3.01
CA LEU A 190 4.48 5.78 4.28
C LEU A 190 4.66 7.30 4.10
N ASN A 191 4.89 7.75 2.86
CA ASN A 191 5.10 9.16 2.52
C ASN A 191 6.14 9.85 3.41
N MET A 192 7.17 9.12 3.83
CA MET A 192 8.28 9.66 4.62
C MET A 192 9.59 8.95 4.29
N PRO A 193 10.70 9.69 4.16
CA PRO A 193 11.99 9.08 3.87
C PRO A 193 12.61 8.41 5.11
N PRO A 194 13.56 7.46 4.92
CA PRO A 194 14.39 6.99 6.02
C PRO A 194 15.15 8.15 6.71
N PRO A 195 15.42 8.08 8.04
CA PRO A 195 15.17 6.95 8.93
C PRO A 195 13.83 7.03 9.67
N PHE A 196 12.95 7.97 9.30
CA PHE A 196 11.75 8.33 10.09
C PHE A 196 10.80 7.15 10.35
N PRO A 197 10.46 6.28 9.36
CA PRO A 197 9.55 5.17 9.65
C PRO A 197 10.04 4.27 10.77
N ARG A 198 11.33 3.93 10.77
CA ARG A 198 11.94 3.12 11.83
C ARG A 198 11.93 3.84 13.19
N LEU A 199 12.31 5.13 13.21
CA LEU A 199 12.40 5.90 14.45
C LEU A 199 11.03 6.12 15.10
N LEU A 200 10.00 6.34 14.28
CA LEU A 200 8.65 6.65 14.76
C LEU A 200 7.86 5.41 15.17
N SER A 201 8.06 4.28 14.49
CA SER A 201 7.39 3.02 14.79
C SER A 201 8.10 2.18 15.83
N GLY A 202 9.42 2.32 15.96
CA GLY A 202 10.28 1.39 16.69
C GLY A 202 10.46 0.03 15.99
N TRP A 203 9.86 -0.14 14.78
CA TRP A 203 9.98 -1.37 14.01
C TRP A 203 11.25 -1.38 13.16
N ARG A 204 11.75 -2.57 12.88
CA ARG A 204 12.95 -2.77 12.07
C ARG A 204 12.66 -2.54 10.59
N ALA A 205 13.43 -1.71 9.89
CA ALA A 205 13.37 -1.61 8.44
C ALA A 205 13.95 -2.89 7.81
N LEU A 206 13.17 -3.56 6.98
CA LEU A 206 13.54 -4.79 6.29
C LEU A 206 14.07 -4.53 4.87
N ALA A 207 13.82 -3.35 4.31
CA ALA A 207 14.28 -2.94 2.99
C ALA A 207 14.94 -1.57 3.05
N LYS A 208 15.93 -1.39 2.16
CA LYS A 208 16.55 -0.08 1.88
C LYS A 208 16.79 0.01 0.38
N ALA A 209 15.88 0.68 -0.31
CA ALA A 209 15.98 0.97 -1.74
C ALA A 209 15.11 2.19 -2.08
N PRO A 210 15.57 3.11 -2.94
CA PRO A 210 14.74 4.21 -3.39
C PRO A 210 13.61 3.68 -4.29
N THR A 211 12.41 4.24 -4.13
CA THR A 211 11.21 3.80 -4.84
C THR A 211 10.56 4.90 -5.68
N TYR A 212 10.88 6.16 -5.41
CA TYR A 212 10.24 7.31 -6.03
C TYR A 212 11.26 8.35 -6.55
N PRO A 213 11.01 8.99 -7.70
CA PRO A 213 10.05 8.57 -8.74
C PRO A 213 10.51 7.31 -9.48
N ALA A 214 9.59 6.55 -10.08
CA ALA A 214 9.89 5.25 -10.69
C ALA A 214 11.00 5.28 -11.74
N TRP A 215 11.04 6.33 -12.60
CA TRP A 215 12.00 6.48 -13.72
C TRP A 215 13.41 6.91 -13.31
N ASP A 216 13.58 7.52 -12.12
CA ASP A 216 14.88 7.97 -11.59
C ASP A 216 14.79 8.04 -10.06
N PRO A 217 14.76 6.87 -9.37
CA PRO A 217 14.42 6.80 -7.97
C PRO A 217 15.50 7.43 -7.08
N LYS A 218 15.08 8.41 -6.27
CA LYS A 218 15.96 9.18 -5.38
C LYS A 218 15.56 9.09 -3.92
N ILE A 219 14.28 8.81 -3.67
CA ILE A 219 13.69 8.80 -2.33
C ILE A 219 13.02 7.45 -2.10
N GLN A 220 13.15 6.91 -0.91
CA GLN A 220 12.37 5.76 -0.48
C GLN A 220 11.14 6.28 0.27
N LEU A 221 9.95 6.07 -0.31
CA LEU A 221 8.65 6.39 0.29
C LEU A 221 7.89 5.12 0.68
N ASP A 222 8.14 4.04 -0.07
CA ASP A 222 7.59 2.72 0.20
C ASP A 222 8.51 1.96 1.16
N HIS A 223 7.91 1.30 2.15
CA HIS A 223 8.64 0.66 3.21
C HIS A 223 8.11 -0.74 3.51
N VAL A 224 9.04 -1.58 4.01
CA VAL A 224 8.74 -2.87 4.64
C VAL A 224 9.34 -2.81 6.04
N LEU A 225 8.47 -2.77 7.05
CA LEU A 225 8.86 -2.72 8.46
C LEU A 225 8.47 -4.01 9.15
N GLY A 226 9.31 -4.48 10.06
CA GLY A 226 9.08 -5.72 10.78
C GLY A 226 9.17 -5.59 12.29
N SER A 227 8.33 -6.34 13.01
CA SER A 227 8.28 -6.42 14.47
C SER A 227 8.17 -7.88 14.93
N GLY A 228 8.85 -8.22 16.01
CA GLY A 228 8.97 -9.58 16.51
C GLY A 228 10.09 -10.38 15.82
N GLU A 229 10.12 -11.68 16.04
CA GLU A 229 11.10 -12.59 15.45
C GLU A 229 10.70 -12.93 14.01
N LEU A 230 11.37 -12.32 13.07
CA LEU A 230 11.20 -12.54 11.64
C LEU A 230 12.39 -13.31 11.08
N PRO A 231 12.18 -14.16 10.08
CA PRO A 231 13.29 -14.78 9.33
C PRO A 231 14.22 -13.71 8.77
N ALA A 232 15.44 -14.11 8.46
CA ALA A 232 16.44 -13.22 7.88
C ALA A 232 15.99 -12.72 6.49
N VAL A 233 16.29 -11.46 6.18
CA VAL A 233 16.12 -10.92 4.84
C VAL A 233 17.23 -11.48 3.96
N THR A 234 16.86 -12.15 2.87
CA THR A 234 17.78 -12.76 1.91
C THR A 234 17.95 -11.94 0.64
N ALA A 235 16.91 -11.16 0.26
CA ALA A 235 16.99 -10.27 -0.89
C ALA A 235 16.07 -9.05 -0.72
N VAL A 236 16.46 -7.94 -1.36
CA VAL A 236 15.66 -6.71 -1.52
C VAL A 236 15.72 -6.30 -2.97
N GLU A 237 14.57 -6.06 -3.57
CA GLU A 237 14.45 -5.62 -4.96
C GLU A 237 13.53 -4.39 -5.05
N SER A 238 13.83 -3.49 -5.99
CA SER A 238 12.96 -2.33 -6.31
C SER A 238 12.81 -2.22 -7.83
N PRO A 239 11.99 -3.11 -8.44
CA PRO A 239 11.82 -3.12 -9.90
C PRO A 239 10.99 -1.92 -10.37
N GLU A 240 11.38 -1.39 -11.54
CA GLU A 240 10.51 -0.51 -12.31
C GLU A 240 9.43 -1.36 -12.98
N LEU A 241 8.19 -0.94 -12.83
CA LEU A 241 7.03 -1.59 -13.43
C LEU A 241 6.45 -0.71 -14.55
N ALA A 242 5.67 -1.31 -15.43
CA ALA A 242 5.08 -0.58 -16.57
C ALA A 242 3.89 0.31 -16.16
N LEU A 243 3.65 0.48 -14.90
CA LEU A 243 2.60 1.32 -14.30
C LEU A 243 3.17 2.07 -13.08
N SER A 244 2.42 3.07 -12.59
CA SER A 244 2.75 3.87 -11.41
C SER A 244 3.95 4.83 -11.58
N ASP A 245 4.00 5.82 -10.73
CA ASP A 245 5.14 6.71 -10.51
C ASP A 245 6.05 6.23 -9.36
N HIS A 246 5.68 5.09 -8.72
CA HIS A 246 6.47 4.38 -7.74
C HIS A 246 7.04 3.08 -8.32
N ARG A 247 8.20 2.66 -7.85
CA ARG A 247 8.71 1.30 -8.04
C ARG A 247 8.06 0.37 -7.04
N GLY A 248 7.87 -0.89 -7.43
CA GLY A 248 7.58 -1.92 -6.44
C GLY A 248 8.74 -2.08 -5.46
N LEU A 249 8.45 -2.42 -4.20
CA LEU A 249 9.46 -2.79 -3.22
C LEU A 249 9.20 -4.19 -2.70
N LEU A 250 10.19 -5.08 -2.88
CA LEU A 250 10.11 -6.47 -2.47
C LEU A 250 11.16 -6.80 -1.41
N VAL A 251 10.76 -7.67 -0.51
CA VAL A 251 11.63 -8.30 0.47
C VAL A 251 11.46 -9.81 0.41
N GLU A 252 12.56 -10.52 0.31
CA GLU A 252 12.56 -11.96 0.49
C GLU A 252 13.05 -12.31 1.88
N LEU A 253 12.25 -13.09 2.59
CA LEU A 253 12.59 -13.64 3.90
C LEU A 253 12.94 -15.12 3.76
N ALA A 254 13.94 -15.58 4.51
CA ALA A 254 14.33 -16.98 4.57
C ALA A 254 13.12 -17.87 4.89
N CYS A 255 13.10 -19.09 4.35
CA CYS A 255 12.12 -20.12 4.68
C CYS A 255 12.57 -20.92 5.88
#